data_4190fe25ac3d3f13b51f9605e0ffa2b0
#
_entry.id   4190fe25ac3d3f13b51f9605e0ffa2b0
#
_cell.length_a   1.000
_cell.length_b   1.000
_cell.length_c   1.000
_cell.angle_alpha   90.00
_cell.angle_beta   90.00
_cell.angle_gamma   90.00
#
_symmetry.space_group_name_H-M   'P 1'
#
loop_
_entity.id
_entity.type
_entity.pdbx_description
1 polymer ?
#
loop_
_entity_poly.entity_id
_entity_poly.type
_entity_poly.pdbx_seq_one_letter_code
_entity_poly.pdbx_strand_id
1 'polypeptide(L)'
;PLLRALARWSRFDSMDRFLSEHAHLSGLDFVAAALKKLALSYTVDAAAPDRIPRTGRLLIVANHPSGALDALALLDLVGSVRGDVKIVANDMLALLEPLSDLLLPVRILGGPPRLEHVRAIRHALESEACVIVFPAGQVSRLGPRGVRDCRWKSGFLRFARSTNTPILPVRIRARNSALFYGISMLYRPASTALLARELHAGRRRPLRLSFGELQRVPDDANPQTALRLIRRSLYASGKRPEIPTEAAKSRPDTMPDRAQLRRAIAQTRLLGCATDGKQIRLARLQADAPLLREIGRLRELTFRKVGEGTGRDLDLDRYDAYYEHILVWDDEPGCIAGAYRVARGADVLARFGLGGLYTAAFFRFADDAVPRLAAGMELGRSFVAPEYWGSRSLDYLWQGIGQYLQAHPGVRYLYGAVSISASIPREACDYLVAYYRHFYGGDTALACARQPYVPASAAPDFSGQDASGAFKLLRSRLAGLGASVPILYKQYTDLCEPGGARFLAFATDPDFNSVDGLIEIDLDCLRPAKRQRYLMQDGRVPA
;
A
#
# COMPACT_ATOMS: atom_id res chain seq x y z
N PRO A 1 -27.13 -39.31 -11.07
CA PRO A 1 -27.40 -37.94 -11.54
C PRO A 1 -26.75 -36.88 -10.65
N LEU A 2 -26.83 -37.00 -9.33
CA LEU A 2 -26.30 -36.02 -8.36
C LEU A 2 -24.77 -35.87 -8.44
N LEU A 3 -24.01 -36.96 -8.53
CA LEU A 3 -22.55 -36.96 -8.67
C LEU A 3 -22.11 -36.32 -9.99
N ARG A 4 -22.81 -36.54 -11.10
CA ARG A 4 -22.55 -35.91 -12.39
C ARG A 4 -22.88 -34.41 -12.36
N ALA A 5 -23.93 -33.99 -11.64
CA ALA A 5 -24.27 -32.58 -11.44
C ALA A 5 -23.23 -31.88 -10.57
N LEU A 6 -22.72 -32.52 -9.51
CA LEU A 6 -21.64 -32.05 -8.67
C LEU A 6 -20.29 -31.95 -9.42
N ALA A 7 -19.96 -32.92 -10.26
CA ALA A 7 -18.76 -32.91 -11.10
C ALA A 7 -18.78 -31.75 -12.12
N ARG A 8 -19.93 -31.53 -12.80
CA ARG A 8 -20.10 -30.36 -13.69
C ARG A 8 -20.06 -29.03 -12.93
N TRP A 9 -20.69 -28.97 -11.75
CA TRP A 9 -20.74 -27.79 -10.91
C TRP A 9 -19.33 -27.39 -10.37
N SER A 10 -18.50 -28.41 -10.08
CA SER A 10 -17.12 -28.21 -9.59
C SER A 10 -16.08 -28.03 -10.70
N ARG A 11 -16.48 -28.16 -11.98
CA ARG A 11 -15.61 -28.11 -13.17
C ARG A 11 -14.43 -29.11 -13.14
N PHE A 12 -14.62 -30.28 -12.53
CA PHE A 12 -13.61 -31.34 -12.51
C PHE A 12 -13.19 -31.75 -13.93
N ASP A 13 -14.11 -31.80 -14.89
CA ASP A 13 -13.80 -32.12 -16.29
C ASP A 13 -12.78 -31.15 -16.93
N SER A 14 -12.77 -29.89 -16.52
CA SER A 14 -11.80 -28.90 -17.01
C SER A 14 -10.41 -29.11 -16.40
N MET A 15 -10.35 -29.60 -15.15
CA MET A 15 -9.09 -29.91 -14.47
C MET A 15 -8.48 -31.19 -15.04
N ASP A 16 -9.29 -32.22 -15.23
CA ASP A 16 -8.86 -33.51 -15.80
C ASP A 16 -8.30 -33.33 -17.21
N ARG A 17 -8.99 -32.54 -18.04
CA ARG A 17 -8.50 -32.19 -19.37
C ARG A 17 -7.18 -31.43 -19.30
N PHE A 18 -7.06 -30.46 -18.39
CA PHE A 18 -5.82 -29.69 -18.22
C PHE A 18 -4.65 -30.60 -17.80
N LEU A 19 -4.88 -31.53 -16.87
CA LEU A 19 -3.87 -32.51 -16.46
C LEU A 19 -3.43 -33.38 -17.63
N SER A 20 -4.38 -33.87 -18.43
CA SER A 20 -4.10 -34.70 -19.62
C SER A 20 -3.31 -33.93 -20.69
N GLU A 21 -3.72 -32.69 -20.98
CA GLU A 21 -3.04 -31.82 -21.97
C GLU A 21 -1.61 -31.46 -21.57
N HIS A 22 -1.33 -31.38 -20.26
CA HIS A 22 -0.05 -30.96 -19.71
C HIS A 22 0.71 -32.06 -18.96
N ALA A 23 0.37 -33.35 -19.22
CA ALA A 23 1.02 -34.49 -18.60
C ALA A 23 2.53 -34.62 -18.89
N HIS A 24 3.00 -33.93 -19.92
CA HIS A 24 4.41 -33.84 -20.27
C HIS A 24 5.22 -32.84 -19.44
N LEU A 25 4.54 -31.96 -18.70
CA LEU A 25 5.17 -30.96 -17.83
C LEU A 25 5.28 -31.50 -16.40
N SER A 26 6.37 -31.10 -15.71
CA SER A 26 6.59 -31.42 -14.30
C SER A 26 7.17 -30.25 -13.53
N GLY A 27 7.10 -30.28 -12.20
CA GLY A 27 7.71 -29.30 -11.33
C GLY A 27 7.23 -27.87 -11.58
N LEU A 28 8.19 -26.95 -11.70
CA LEU A 28 7.90 -25.51 -11.86
C LEU A 28 7.29 -25.17 -13.22
N ASP A 29 7.58 -25.93 -14.28
CA ASP A 29 6.97 -25.72 -15.60
C ASP A 29 5.46 -26.01 -15.56
N PHE A 30 5.06 -27.05 -14.85
CA PHE A 30 3.65 -27.33 -14.60
C PHE A 30 2.98 -26.24 -13.76
N VAL A 31 3.67 -25.69 -12.74
CA VAL A 31 3.18 -24.56 -11.93
C VAL A 31 2.92 -23.34 -12.82
N ALA A 32 3.85 -23.00 -13.72
CA ALA A 32 3.69 -21.88 -14.65
C ALA A 32 2.49 -22.07 -15.61
N ALA A 33 2.32 -23.29 -16.16
CA ALA A 33 1.16 -23.63 -17.00
C ALA A 33 -0.16 -23.51 -16.21
N ALA A 34 -0.19 -23.98 -14.95
CA ALA A 34 -1.36 -23.90 -14.08
C ALA A 34 -1.73 -22.44 -13.75
N LEU A 35 -0.76 -21.57 -13.47
CA LEU A 35 -0.98 -20.14 -13.26
C LEU A 35 -1.62 -19.47 -14.47
N LYS A 36 -1.11 -19.78 -15.68
CA LYS A 36 -1.65 -19.27 -16.94
C LYS A 36 -3.09 -19.76 -17.16
N LYS A 37 -3.37 -21.04 -16.95
CA LYS A 37 -4.72 -21.63 -17.10
C LYS A 37 -5.72 -21.01 -16.14
N LEU A 38 -5.31 -20.77 -14.90
CA LEU A 38 -6.17 -20.19 -13.86
C LEU A 38 -6.26 -18.66 -13.95
N ALA A 39 -5.57 -18.03 -14.92
CA ALA A 39 -5.43 -16.58 -15.04
C ALA A 39 -5.06 -15.93 -13.69
N LEU A 40 -4.19 -16.62 -12.93
CA LEU A 40 -3.74 -16.16 -11.62
C LEU A 40 -2.60 -15.17 -11.77
N SER A 41 -2.82 -13.97 -11.27
CA SER A 41 -1.78 -12.95 -11.12
C SER A 41 -1.49 -12.70 -9.65
N TYR A 42 -0.26 -12.34 -9.34
CA TYR A 42 0.12 -11.90 -8.01
C TYR A 42 1.05 -10.69 -8.08
N THR A 43 1.05 -9.90 -7.04
CA THR A 43 1.97 -8.77 -6.86
C THR A 43 2.88 -9.04 -5.67
N VAL A 44 4.10 -8.54 -5.75
CA VAL A 44 5.13 -8.76 -4.74
C VAL A 44 5.69 -7.40 -4.32
N ASP A 45 6.06 -7.26 -3.06
CA ASP A 45 6.76 -6.06 -2.60
C ASP A 45 8.11 -5.96 -3.35
N ALA A 46 8.52 -4.76 -3.77
CA ALA A 46 9.68 -4.56 -4.65
C ALA A 46 11.00 -5.18 -4.13
N ALA A 47 11.18 -5.27 -2.82
CA ALA A 47 12.35 -5.88 -2.18
C ALA A 47 12.18 -7.38 -1.88
N ALA A 48 11.11 -8.02 -2.32
CA ALA A 48 10.81 -9.41 -1.94
C ALA A 48 11.76 -10.44 -2.55
N PRO A 49 12.16 -10.36 -3.84
CA PRO A 49 13.14 -11.30 -4.41
C PRO A 49 14.48 -11.27 -3.68
N ASP A 50 14.91 -10.08 -3.21
CA ASP A 50 16.17 -9.91 -2.48
C ASP A 50 16.13 -10.49 -1.06
N ARG A 51 14.92 -10.71 -0.52
CA ARG A 51 14.73 -11.33 0.81
C ARG A 51 14.74 -12.84 0.80
N ILE A 52 14.66 -13.47 -0.37
CA ILE A 52 14.73 -14.92 -0.52
C ILE A 52 16.19 -15.30 -0.74
N PRO A 53 16.88 -15.97 0.21
CA PRO A 53 18.23 -16.47 0.00
C PRO A 53 18.28 -17.41 -1.20
N ARG A 54 19.22 -17.16 -2.12
CA ARG A 54 19.39 -17.97 -3.34
C ARG A 54 19.87 -19.39 -3.06
N THR A 55 20.55 -19.60 -1.94
CA THR A 55 21.12 -20.88 -1.51
C THR A 55 20.95 -21.03 0.00
N GLY A 56 21.15 -22.24 0.48
CA GLY A 56 21.06 -22.59 1.90
C GLY A 56 19.63 -22.91 2.34
N ARG A 57 19.54 -23.65 3.45
CA ARG A 57 18.26 -24.09 4.01
C ARG A 57 17.37 -22.91 4.39
N LEU A 58 16.11 -23.00 4.03
CA LEU A 58 15.12 -21.95 4.29
C LEU A 58 13.76 -22.57 4.61
N LEU A 59 13.10 -22.07 5.64
CA LEU A 59 11.72 -22.44 5.95
C LEU A 59 10.80 -21.23 5.72
N ILE A 60 10.04 -21.23 4.63
CA ILE A 60 9.01 -20.20 4.37
C ILE A 60 7.74 -20.59 5.11
N VAL A 61 7.25 -19.67 5.94
CA VAL A 61 6.02 -19.84 6.71
C VAL A 61 4.99 -18.85 6.24
N ALA A 62 3.87 -19.32 5.68
CA ALA A 62 2.84 -18.47 5.10
C ALA A 62 1.45 -18.73 5.70
N ASN A 63 0.58 -17.69 5.67
CA ASN A 63 -0.86 -17.87 5.88
C ASN A 63 -1.52 -18.40 4.60
N HIS A 64 -2.73 -18.95 4.70
CA HIS A 64 -3.38 -19.73 3.64
C HIS A 64 -4.79 -19.23 3.28
N PRO A 65 -4.93 -18.00 2.74
CA PRO A 65 -6.25 -17.41 2.50
C PRO A 65 -7.04 -18.00 1.33
N SER A 66 -6.39 -18.48 0.25
CA SER A 66 -7.06 -18.91 -0.98
C SER A 66 -6.82 -20.37 -1.38
N GLY A 67 -6.16 -21.15 -0.55
CA GLY A 67 -5.94 -22.57 -0.83
C GLY A 67 -4.86 -22.81 -1.88
N ALA A 68 -5.09 -23.68 -2.85
CA ALA A 68 -4.08 -24.08 -3.84
C ALA A 68 -3.44 -22.90 -4.59
N LEU A 69 -4.16 -21.78 -4.74
CA LEU A 69 -3.64 -20.59 -5.40
C LEU A 69 -2.46 -19.96 -4.64
N ASP A 70 -2.49 -20.03 -3.31
CA ASP A 70 -1.39 -19.53 -2.46
C ASP A 70 -0.12 -20.35 -2.68
N ALA A 71 -0.29 -21.67 -2.79
CA ALA A 71 0.79 -22.61 -3.04
C ALA A 71 1.43 -22.39 -4.42
N LEU A 72 0.61 -22.28 -5.47
CA LEU A 72 1.08 -22.03 -6.83
C LEU A 72 1.84 -20.71 -6.94
N ALA A 73 1.30 -19.61 -6.36
CA ALA A 73 1.96 -18.32 -6.40
C ALA A 73 3.29 -18.30 -5.65
N LEU A 74 3.40 -19.01 -4.51
CA LEU A 74 4.66 -19.12 -3.77
C LEU A 74 5.68 -20.01 -4.48
N LEU A 75 5.25 -21.12 -5.06
CA LEU A 75 6.13 -22.01 -5.83
C LEU A 75 6.71 -21.31 -7.05
N ASP A 76 5.90 -20.57 -7.80
CA ASP A 76 6.34 -19.78 -8.95
C ASP A 76 7.34 -18.69 -8.55
N LEU A 77 6.99 -17.87 -7.55
CA LEU A 77 7.85 -16.79 -7.09
C LEU A 77 9.18 -17.31 -6.52
N VAL A 78 9.14 -18.29 -5.63
CA VAL A 78 10.37 -18.85 -5.03
C VAL A 78 11.16 -19.61 -6.07
N GLY A 79 10.47 -20.35 -6.95
CA GLY A 79 11.07 -21.07 -8.07
C GLY A 79 11.81 -20.17 -9.07
N SER A 80 11.35 -18.92 -9.25
CA SER A 80 12.06 -17.92 -10.07
C SER A 80 13.38 -17.44 -9.45
N VAL A 81 13.59 -17.64 -8.14
CA VAL A 81 14.82 -17.25 -7.41
C VAL A 81 15.73 -18.45 -7.20
N ARG A 82 15.17 -19.65 -6.89
CA ARG A 82 15.90 -20.88 -6.61
C ARG A 82 15.09 -22.14 -6.98
N GLY A 83 15.73 -23.10 -7.63
CA GLY A 83 15.05 -24.30 -8.16
C GLY A 83 14.81 -25.43 -7.14
N ASP A 84 15.36 -25.36 -5.93
CA ASP A 84 15.30 -26.39 -4.89
C ASP A 84 14.12 -26.22 -3.91
N VAL A 85 13.06 -25.54 -4.37
CA VAL A 85 11.87 -25.29 -3.57
C VAL A 85 11.01 -26.54 -3.42
N LYS A 86 10.54 -26.78 -2.19
CA LYS A 86 9.58 -27.83 -1.83
C LYS A 86 8.43 -27.22 -1.04
N ILE A 87 7.26 -27.86 -1.07
CA ILE A 87 6.08 -27.39 -0.32
C ILE A 87 5.44 -28.53 0.47
N VAL A 88 5.15 -28.26 1.74
CA VAL A 88 4.42 -29.21 2.59
C VAL A 88 2.94 -29.14 2.26
N ALA A 89 2.39 -30.25 1.79
CA ALA A 89 1.01 -30.33 1.33
C ALA A 89 0.28 -31.59 1.87
N ASN A 90 -1.05 -31.62 1.72
CA ASN A 90 -1.85 -32.80 2.07
C ASN A 90 -1.41 -33.98 1.20
N ASP A 91 -1.31 -35.16 1.82
CA ASP A 91 -0.97 -36.43 1.16
C ASP A 91 -1.90 -36.78 -0.03
N MET A 92 -3.14 -36.30 -0.04
CA MET A 92 -4.02 -36.42 -1.21
C MET A 92 -3.49 -35.67 -2.45
N LEU A 93 -2.70 -34.61 -2.28
CA LEU A 93 -2.13 -33.87 -3.40
C LEU A 93 -0.91 -34.59 -4.03
N ALA A 94 -0.36 -35.59 -3.35
CA ALA A 94 0.68 -36.45 -3.89
C ALA A 94 0.21 -37.30 -5.10
N LEU A 95 -1.11 -37.40 -5.32
CA LEU A 95 -1.71 -38.01 -6.51
C LEU A 95 -1.54 -37.17 -7.78
N LEU A 96 -1.12 -35.91 -7.66
CA LEU A 96 -0.80 -35.03 -8.78
C LEU A 96 0.65 -35.27 -9.23
N GLU A 97 0.86 -36.28 -10.07
CA GLU A 97 2.18 -36.66 -10.56
C GLU A 97 3.04 -35.49 -11.07
N PRO A 98 2.51 -34.50 -11.83
CA PRO A 98 3.30 -33.37 -12.29
C PRO A 98 3.92 -32.49 -11.18
N LEU A 99 3.39 -32.56 -9.96
CA LEU A 99 3.90 -31.81 -8.81
C LEU A 99 4.71 -32.66 -7.82
N SER A 100 4.89 -33.96 -8.08
CA SER A 100 5.54 -34.92 -7.15
C SER A 100 6.88 -34.43 -6.63
N ASP A 101 7.70 -33.83 -7.50
CA ASP A 101 9.04 -33.35 -7.17
C ASP A 101 9.03 -32.11 -6.24
N LEU A 102 7.93 -31.37 -6.21
CA LEU A 102 7.79 -30.18 -5.38
C LEU A 102 7.09 -30.48 -4.04
N LEU A 103 6.39 -31.61 -3.91
CA LEU A 103 5.54 -31.90 -2.76
C LEU A 103 6.26 -32.69 -1.67
N LEU A 104 6.11 -32.22 -0.43
CA LEU A 104 6.42 -32.98 0.78
C LEU A 104 5.08 -33.35 1.44
N PRO A 105 4.58 -34.58 1.23
CA PRO A 105 3.25 -34.97 1.69
C PRO A 105 3.20 -35.07 3.21
N VAL A 106 2.09 -34.59 3.82
CA VAL A 106 1.79 -34.77 5.22
C VAL A 106 0.32 -35.15 5.40
N ARG A 107 0.03 -36.04 6.35
CA ARG A 107 -1.34 -36.35 6.71
C ARG A 107 -1.96 -35.21 7.51
N ILE A 108 -2.95 -34.55 6.94
CA ILE A 108 -3.68 -33.44 7.58
C ILE A 108 -4.98 -33.92 8.22
N LEU A 109 -5.63 -34.92 7.63
CA LEU A 109 -6.89 -35.52 8.07
C LEU A 109 -6.64 -36.92 8.67
N GLY A 110 -7.00 -37.10 9.94
CA GLY A 110 -7.04 -38.41 10.58
C GLY A 110 -5.69 -38.97 11.05
N GLY A 111 -5.36 -38.79 12.32
CA GLY A 111 -4.22 -39.41 13.00
C GLY A 111 -2.93 -38.60 13.05
N PRO A 112 -1.90 -39.09 13.78
CA PRO A 112 -0.60 -38.44 13.88
C PRO A 112 0.13 -38.44 12.52
N PRO A 113 1.06 -37.48 12.31
CA PRO A 113 1.91 -37.47 11.12
C PRO A 113 2.71 -38.77 11.02
N ARG A 114 2.81 -39.34 9.82
CA ARG A 114 3.68 -40.50 9.61
C ARG A 114 5.14 -40.11 9.76
N LEU A 115 5.93 -40.97 10.36
CA LEU A 115 7.34 -40.73 10.63
C LEU A 115 8.16 -40.48 9.34
N GLU A 116 7.80 -41.15 8.25
CA GLU A 116 8.37 -40.97 6.92
C GLU A 116 8.23 -39.54 6.40
N HIS A 117 7.05 -38.90 6.56
CA HIS A 117 6.79 -37.53 6.15
C HIS A 117 7.61 -36.52 6.98
N VAL A 118 7.76 -36.77 8.28
CA VAL A 118 8.62 -35.96 9.15
C VAL A 118 10.08 -36.05 8.74
N ARG A 119 10.55 -37.26 8.41
CA ARG A 119 11.92 -37.50 7.92
C ARG A 119 12.17 -36.82 6.57
N ALA A 120 11.20 -36.88 5.62
CA ALA A 120 11.31 -36.23 4.31
C ALA A 120 11.48 -34.69 4.43
N ILE A 121 10.71 -34.04 5.30
CA ILE A 121 10.84 -32.60 5.54
C ILE A 121 12.20 -32.27 6.15
N ARG A 122 12.64 -33.03 7.15
CA ARG A 122 13.96 -32.85 7.76
C ARG A 122 15.07 -33.03 6.73
N HIS A 123 15.03 -34.10 5.96
CA HIS A 123 16.03 -34.38 4.92
C HIS A 123 16.10 -33.25 3.87
N ALA A 124 14.98 -32.72 3.42
CA ALA A 124 14.96 -31.59 2.50
C ALA A 124 15.69 -30.36 3.09
N LEU A 125 15.45 -30.03 4.36
CA LEU A 125 16.12 -28.92 5.03
C LEU A 125 17.62 -29.20 5.28
N GLU A 126 17.98 -30.43 5.63
CA GLU A 126 19.38 -30.85 5.78
C GLU A 126 20.14 -30.84 4.46
N SER A 127 19.43 -31.07 3.35
CA SER A 127 19.95 -30.95 1.97
C SER A 127 19.91 -29.51 1.44
N GLU A 128 19.82 -28.52 2.32
CA GLU A 128 19.85 -27.07 2.02
C GLU A 128 18.68 -26.56 1.16
N ALA A 129 17.58 -27.34 1.03
CA ALA A 129 16.42 -26.94 0.24
C ALA A 129 15.57 -25.83 0.93
N CYS A 130 14.78 -25.13 0.13
CA CYS A 130 13.76 -24.22 0.58
C CYS A 130 12.43 -24.97 0.78
N VAL A 131 11.89 -24.95 1.99
CA VAL A 131 10.62 -25.63 2.31
C VAL A 131 9.54 -24.61 2.67
N ILE A 132 8.40 -24.67 1.97
CA ILE A 132 7.22 -23.83 2.23
C ILE A 132 6.24 -24.60 3.11
N VAL A 133 5.74 -23.97 4.18
CA VAL A 133 4.72 -24.54 5.07
C VAL A 133 3.57 -23.56 5.35
N PHE A 134 2.36 -24.12 5.45
CA PHE A 134 1.15 -23.42 5.92
C PHE A 134 0.76 -23.96 7.31
N PRO A 135 1.18 -23.31 8.42
CA PRO A 135 1.06 -23.88 9.77
C PRO A 135 -0.39 -24.11 10.23
N ALA A 136 -1.35 -23.41 9.62
CA ALA A 136 -2.77 -23.59 9.92
C ALA A 136 -3.30 -24.93 9.45
N GLY A 137 -2.70 -25.53 8.39
CA GLY A 137 -3.13 -26.77 7.76
C GLY A 137 -4.52 -26.71 7.13
N GLN A 138 -5.10 -25.53 7.03
CA GLN A 138 -6.42 -25.26 6.42
C GLN A 138 -6.51 -23.81 5.97
N VAL A 139 -7.44 -23.53 5.06
CA VAL A 139 -7.65 -22.19 4.50
C VAL A 139 -8.13 -21.20 5.57
N SER A 140 -7.65 -19.96 5.48
CA SER A 140 -8.02 -18.86 6.38
C SER A 140 -9.52 -18.58 6.35
N ARG A 141 -10.05 -18.09 7.45
CA ARG A 141 -11.48 -17.82 7.62
C ARG A 141 -11.75 -16.36 7.90
N LEU A 142 -12.98 -15.92 7.57
CA LEU A 142 -13.44 -14.59 7.93
C LEU A 142 -13.79 -14.55 9.42
N GLY A 143 -13.26 -13.57 10.14
CA GLY A 143 -13.53 -13.31 11.55
C GLY A 143 -13.57 -11.81 11.82
N PRO A 144 -13.77 -11.38 13.09
CA PRO A 144 -13.87 -9.95 13.47
C PRO A 144 -12.66 -9.10 13.07
N ARG A 145 -11.49 -9.74 12.93
CA ARG A 145 -10.23 -9.09 12.50
C ARG A 145 -9.91 -9.32 11.02
N GLY A 146 -10.92 -9.61 10.18
CA GLY A 146 -10.77 -9.94 8.77
C GLY A 146 -10.42 -11.40 8.50
N VAL A 147 -9.92 -11.67 7.27
CA VAL A 147 -9.53 -13.04 6.85
C VAL A 147 -8.21 -13.40 7.51
N ARG A 148 -8.23 -14.43 8.37
CA ARG A 148 -7.05 -14.91 9.10
C ARG A 148 -7.06 -16.43 9.25
N ASP A 149 -5.87 -16.98 9.40
CA ASP A 149 -5.68 -18.38 9.74
C ASP A 149 -6.29 -18.73 11.10
N CYS A 150 -6.79 -19.95 11.19
CA CYS A 150 -7.13 -20.58 12.45
C CYS A 150 -5.88 -20.77 13.34
N ARG A 151 -5.98 -21.64 14.34
CA ARG A 151 -4.84 -21.95 15.22
C ARG A 151 -3.71 -22.58 14.43
N TRP A 152 -2.50 -22.04 14.56
CA TRP A 152 -1.29 -22.59 13.97
C TRP A 152 -0.77 -23.79 14.75
N LYS A 153 -0.29 -24.80 14.05
CA LYS A 153 0.42 -25.94 14.62
C LYS A 153 1.91 -25.59 14.77
N SER A 154 2.52 -25.97 15.89
CA SER A 154 3.93 -25.63 16.20
C SER A 154 4.95 -26.59 15.58
N GLY A 155 4.52 -27.56 14.77
CA GLY A 155 5.41 -28.59 14.19
C GLY A 155 6.58 -28.03 13.39
N PHE A 156 6.37 -26.95 12.64
CA PHE A 156 7.40 -26.29 11.85
C PHE A 156 8.56 -25.72 12.70
N LEU A 157 8.28 -25.32 13.95
CA LEU A 157 9.32 -24.83 14.87
C LEU A 157 10.31 -25.93 15.25
N ARG A 158 9.84 -27.19 15.35
CA ARG A 158 10.75 -28.33 15.62
C ARG A 158 11.70 -28.54 14.46
N PHE A 159 11.22 -28.44 13.22
CA PHE A 159 12.09 -28.52 12.04
C PHE A 159 13.11 -27.37 12.04
N ALA A 160 12.65 -26.13 12.20
CA ALA A 160 13.53 -24.97 12.21
C ALA A 160 14.67 -25.10 13.24
N ARG A 161 14.35 -25.61 14.46
CA ARG A 161 15.36 -25.83 15.51
C ARG A 161 16.28 -27.01 15.19
N SER A 162 15.72 -28.19 14.93
CA SER A 162 16.53 -29.41 14.77
C SER A 162 17.48 -29.35 13.59
N THR A 163 17.24 -28.48 12.61
CA THR A 163 18.09 -28.27 11.43
C THR A 163 18.76 -26.89 11.40
N ASN A 164 18.59 -26.07 12.46
CA ASN A 164 19.07 -24.69 12.53
C ASN A 164 18.66 -23.86 11.30
N THR A 165 17.42 -24.06 10.81
CA THR A 165 16.90 -23.43 9.60
C THR A 165 16.28 -22.07 9.92
N PRO A 166 16.67 -20.99 9.22
CA PRO A 166 16.03 -19.69 9.33
C PRO A 166 14.60 -19.72 8.77
N ILE A 167 13.71 -18.93 9.39
CA ILE A 167 12.30 -18.82 9.01
C ILE A 167 12.07 -17.50 8.30
N LEU A 168 11.44 -17.54 7.13
CA LEU A 168 10.99 -16.37 6.38
C LEU A 168 9.46 -16.31 6.41
N PRO A 169 8.86 -15.40 7.19
CA PRO A 169 7.41 -15.24 7.20
C PRO A 169 6.92 -14.55 5.91
N VAL A 170 5.89 -15.12 5.28
CA VAL A 170 5.29 -14.55 4.06
C VAL A 170 3.80 -14.37 4.26
N ARG A 171 3.32 -13.15 4.15
CA ARG A 171 1.92 -12.83 4.21
C ARG A 171 1.29 -12.83 2.83
N ILE A 172 0.25 -13.63 2.67
CA ILE A 172 -0.58 -13.68 1.47
C ILE A 172 -1.88 -12.94 1.75
N ARG A 173 -2.17 -11.92 0.95
CA ARG A 173 -3.47 -11.23 0.96
C ARG A 173 -4.27 -11.69 -0.24
N ALA A 174 -5.33 -12.42 0.03
CA ALA A 174 -6.30 -12.89 -0.94
C ALA A 174 -7.69 -12.87 -0.32
N ARG A 175 -8.72 -12.87 -1.17
CA ARG A 175 -10.11 -13.00 -0.74
C ARG A 175 -10.81 -14.01 -1.63
N ASN A 176 -11.46 -14.99 -1.03
CA ASN A 176 -12.42 -15.86 -1.69
C ASN A 176 -13.78 -15.14 -1.85
N SER A 177 -14.70 -15.75 -2.58
CA SER A 177 -16.03 -15.19 -2.80
C SER A 177 -16.82 -15.04 -1.48
N ALA A 178 -17.79 -14.12 -1.46
CA ALA A 178 -18.70 -13.98 -0.34
C ALA A 178 -19.46 -15.28 -0.04
N LEU A 179 -19.78 -16.07 -1.09
CA LEU A 179 -20.40 -17.37 -0.98
C LEU A 179 -19.54 -18.37 -0.22
N PHE A 180 -18.22 -18.41 -0.50
CA PHE A 180 -17.28 -19.26 0.24
C PHE A 180 -17.28 -18.93 1.73
N TYR A 181 -17.20 -17.65 2.09
CA TYR A 181 -17.22 -17.26 3.49
C TYR A 181 -18.56 -17.54 4.16
N GLY A 182 -19.68 -17.27 3.51
CA GLY A 182 -21.02 -17.53 4.05
C GLY A 182 -21.24 -19.01 4.35
N ILE A 183 -20.94 -19.91 3.41
CA ILE A 183 -21.07 -21.36 3.59
C ILE A 183 -20.06 -21.90 4.60
N SER A 184 -18.83 -21.35 4.59
CA SER A 184 -17.79 -21.72 5.59
C SER A 184 -18.17 -21.38 7.03
N MET A 185 -19.04 -20.39 7.25
CA MET A 185 -19.59 -20.05 8.56
C MET A 185 -20.68 -21.05 9.01
N LEU A 186 -21.48 -21.54 8.07
CA LEU A 186 -22.63 -22.42 8.36
C LEU A 186 -22.23 -23.90 8.45
N TYR A 187 -21.42 -24.40 7.50
CA TYR A 187 -21.06 -25.82 7.43
C TYR A 187 -19.63 -26.03 6.91
N ARG A 188 -18.72 -26.36 7.81
CA ARG A 188 -17.27 -26.49 7.55
C ARG A 188 -16.88 -27.47 6.43
N PRO A 189 -17.44 -28.69 6.33
CA PRO A 189 -17.05 -29.63 5.28
C PRO A 189 -17.38 -29.15 3.87
N ALA A 190 -18.51 -28.44 3.67
CA ALA A 190 -18.90 -27.92 2.36
C ALA A 190 -17.93 -26.86 1.83
N SER A 191 -17.21 -26.14 2.70
CA SER A 191 -16.21 -25.15 2.27
C SER A 191 -15.04 -25.79 1.52
N THR A 192 -14.70 -27.03 1.81
CA THR A 192 -13.62 -27.76 1.12
C THR A 192 -14.03 -28.09 -0.33
N ALA A 193 -15.28 -28.51 -0.56
CA ALA A 193 -15.81 -28.73 -1.91
C ALA A 193 -15.89 -27.41 -2.72
N LEU A 194 -16.17 -26.29 -2.05
CA LEU A 194 -16.19 -24.97 -2.69
C LEU A 194 -14.82 -24.47 -3.13
N LEU A 195 -13.71 -24.95 -2.54
CA LEU A 195 -12.36 -24.55 -2.97
C LEU A 195 -12.10 -24.93 -4.42
N ALA A 196 -12.58 -26.07 -4.89
CA ALA A 196 -12.46 -26.47 -6.29
C ALA A 196 -13.19 -25.50 -7.24
N ARG A 197 -14.35 -24.98 -6.83
CA ARG A 197 -15.08 -23.94 -7.56
C ARG A 197 -14.37 -22.58 -7.50
N GLU A 198 -13.81 -22.22 -6.35
CA GLU A 198 -13.04 -21.00 -6.18
C GLU A 198 -11.80 -20.99 -7.10
N LEU A 199 -11.19 -22.12 -7.42
CA LEU A 199 -10.10 -22.22 -8.40
C LEU A 199 -10.49 -21.72 -9.80
N HIS A 200 -11.79 -21.79 -10.16
CA HIS A 200 -12.30 -21.43 -11.48
C HIS A 200 -13.14 -20.14 -11.50
N ALA A 201 -13.26 -19.43 -10.37
CA ALA A 201 -14.00 -18.18 -10.32
C ALA A 201 -13.23 -17.10 -11.10
N GLY A 202 -13.73 -16.74 -12.29
CA GLY A 202 -13.10 -15.75 -13.17
C GLY A 202 -12.95 -14.36 -12.53
N ARG A 203 -12.08 -13.50 -13.11
CA ARG A 203 -11.74 -12.13 -12.69
C ARG A 203 -11.42 -12.00 -11.19
N ARG A 204 -10.28 -12.55 -10.77
CA ARG A 204 -9.78 -12.42 -9.40
C ARG A 204 -8.92 -11.17 -9.28
N ARG A 205 -8.98 -10.57 -8.10
CA ARG A 205 -7.96 -9.59 -7.70
C ARG A 205 -6.62 -10.32 -7.57
N PRO A 206 -5.49 -9.73 -8.02
CA PRO A 206 -4.17 -10.34 -7.84
C PRO A 206 -3.92 -10.66 -6.37
N LEU A 207 -3.26 -11.79 -6.13
CA LEU A 207 -2.73 -12.11 -4.79
C LEU A 207 -1.63 -11.10 -4.47
N ARG A 208 -1.54 -10.64 -3.22
CA ARG A 208 -0.41 -9.82 -2.79
C ARG A 208 0.45 -10.62 -1.81
N LEU A 209 1.73 -10.79 -2.17
CA LEU A 209 2.74 -11.48 -1.38
C LEU A 209 3.64 -10.45 -0.71
N SER A 210 3.73 -10.49 0.63
CA SER A 210 4.55 -9.57 1.41
C SER A 210 5.50 -10.38 2.29
N PHE A 211 6.79 -10.11 2.20
CA PHE A 211 7.85 -10.84 2.88
C PHE A 211 8.26 -10.13 4.16
N GLY A 212 8.32 -10.87 5.27
CA GLY A 212 8.88 -10.40 6.53
C GLY A 212 10.40 -10.44 6.54
N GLU A 213 10.96 -10.25 7.71
CA GLU A 213 12.40 -10.42 7.94
C GLU A 213 12.74 -11.87 8.25
N LEU A 214 13.95 -12.28 7.85
CA LEU A 214 14.48 -13.61 8.15
C LEU A 214 14.70 -13.73 9.67
N GLN A 215 14.19 -14.80 10.27
CA GLN A 215 14.22 -15.01 11.73
C GLN A 215 14.83 -16.37 12.07
N ARG A 216 15.63 -16.43 13.12
CA ARG A 216 16.06 -17.67 13.74
C ARG A 216 15.34 -17.88 15.05
N VAL A 217 15.00 -19.12 15.36
CA VAL A 217 14.32 -19.47 16.61
C VAL A 217 15.38 -19.98 17.59
N PRO A 218 15.64 -19.28 18.71
CA PRO A 218 16.56 -19.77 19.72
C PRO A 218 16.12 -21.11 20.29
N ASP A 219 17.07 -21.97 20.63
CA ASP A 219 16.78 -23.32 21.12
C ASP A 219 16.04 -23.33 22.46
N ASP A 220 16.31 -22.35 23.32
CA ASP A 220 15.71 -22.13 24.64
C ASP A 220 14.35 -21.41 24.60
N ALA A 221 13.97 -20.84 23.45
CA ALA A 221 12.74 -20.09 23.35
C ALA A 221 11.49 -20.96 23.60
N ASN A 222 10.55 -20.48 24.40
CA ASN A 222 9.28 -21.17 24.58
C ASN A 222 8.54 -21.31 23.24
N PRO A 223 8.14 -22.54 22.80
CA PRO A 223 7.50 -22.78 21.51
C PRO A 223 6.25 -21.94 21.27
N GLN A 224 5.44 -21.71 22.30
CA GLN A 224 4.22 -20.88 22.18
C GLN A 224 4.54 -19.41 21.96
N THR A 225 5.60 -18.91 22.60
CA THR A 225 6.07 -17.53 22.43
C THR A 225 6.68 -17.34 21.03
N ALA A 226 7.55 -18.25 20.59
CA ALA A 226 8.13 -18.24 19.27
C ALA A 226 7.05 -18.26 18.17
N LEU A 227 6.04 -19.14 18.31
CA LEU A 227 4.91 -19.21 17.37
C LEU A 227 4.13 -17.90 17.31
N ARG A 228 3.85 -17.25 18.46
CA ARG A 228 3.16 -15.96 18.51
C ARG A 228 3.97 -14.87 17.83
N LEU A 229 5.28 -14.82 18.04
CA LEU A 229 6.17 -13.83 17.43
C LEU A 229 6.23 -13.97 15.91
N ILE A 230 6.45 -15.19 15.40
CA ILE A 230 6.48 -15.46 13.96
C ILE A 230 5.12 -15.13 13.31
N ARG A 231 4.02 -15.54 13.95
CA ARG A 231 2.68 -15.21 13.46
C ARG A 231 2.40 -13.71 13.48
N ARG A 232 2.86 -12.99 14.51
CA ARG A 232 2.77 -11.52 14.58
C ARG A 232 3.58 -10.87 13.48
N SER A 233 4.82 -11.30 13.26
CA SER A 233 5.70 -10.85 12.19
C SER A 233 5.06 -11.07 10.81
N LEU A 234 4.49 -12.26 10.56
CA LEU A 234 3.79 -12.55 9.32
C LEU A 234 2.62 -11.57 9.07
N TYR A 235 1.75 -11.36 10.05
CA TYR A 235 0.62 -10.45 9.87
C TYR A 235 1.01 -8.96 9.90
N ALA A 236 2.22 -8.63 10.33
CA ALA A 236 2.84 -7.32 10.19
C ALA A 236 3.46 -7.13 8.79
N SER A 237 3.92 -8.21 8.14
CA SER A 237 4.53 -8.16 6.81
C SER A 237 3.55 -7.59 5.78
N GLY A 238 4.07 -6.72 4.90
CA GLY A 238 3.25 -5.97 3.93
C GLY A 238 2.40 -4.87 4.57
N LYS A 239 2.52 -4.66 5.86
CA LYS A 239 2.38 -3.33 6.42
C LYS A 239 3.71 -2.61 6.15
N ARG A 240 3.68 -1.35 5.74
CA ARG A 240 4.89 -0.50 5.68
C ARG A 240 5.68 -0.70 6.97
N PRO A 241 7.03 -0.75 6.94
CA PRO A 241 7.79 -0.92 8.17
C PRO A 241 7.39 0.17 9.15
N GLU A 242 6.78 -0.26 10.26
CA GLU A 242 6.71 0.57 11.44
C GLU A 242 8.17 0.74 11.88
N ILE A 243 8.66 1.97 11.90
CA ILE A 243 9.90 2.30 12.60
C ILE A 243 9.70 1.77 14.03
N PRO A 244 10.59 0.91 14.57
CA PRO A 244 10.47 0.49 15.95
C PRO A 244 10.75 1.69 16.84
N THR A 245 9.74 2.40 17.24
CA THR A 245 9.83 3.33 18.34
C THR A 245 9.52 2.53 19.61
N GLU A 246 10.49 2.40 20.51
CA GLU A 246 10.30 1.85 21.86
C GLU A 246 9.22 2.61 22.69
N ALA A 247 8.63 3.64 22.10
CA ALA A 247 7.58 4.48 22.70
C ALA A 247 6.14 3.96 22.49
N ALA A 248 5.91 2.85 21.77
CA ALA A 248 4.54 2.38 21.46
C ALA A 248 3.92 1.53 22.59
N LYS A 249 4.02 1.96 23.84
CA LYS A 249 3.20 1.46 24.97
C LYS A 249 2.15 2.48 25.43
N SER A 250 1.86 3.53 24.67
CA SER A 250 0.75 4.43 24.97
C SER A 250 -0.47 4.09 24.10
N ARG A 251 -1.61 3.95 24.77
CA ARG A 251 -2.92 3.74 24.14
C ARG A 251 -3.19 4.81 23.06
N PRO A 252 -3.81 4.44 21.90
CA PRO A 252 -4.07 5.38 20.79
C PRO A 252 -5.02 6.55 21.12
N ASP A 253 -5.65 6.56 22.29
CA ASP A 253 -6.73 7.50 22.65
C ASP A 253 -6.31 8.71 23.50
N THR A 254 -5.04 8.86 23.82
CA THR A 254 -4.63 10.07 24.53
C THR A 254 -4.18 11.13 23.52
N MET A 255 -5.04 12.13 23.27
CA MET A 255 -4.58 13.42 22.73
C MET A 255 -3.33 13.82 23.50
N PRO A 256 -2.24 14.25 22.81
CA PRO A 256 -1.12 14.84 23.52
C PRO A 256 -1.62 15.96 24.42
N ASP A 257 -1.03 16.08 25.60
CA ASP A 257 -1.36 17.15 26.52
C ASP A 257 -1.28 18.51 25.80
N ARG A 258 -2.35 19.27 25.83
CA ARG A 258 -2.43 20.60 25.18
C ARG A 258 -1.32 21.52 25.63
N ALA A 259 -0.92 21.45 26.89
CA ALA A 259 0.22 22.22 27.41
C ALA A 259 1.54 21.78 26.79
N GLN A 260 1.71 20.49 26.50
CA GLN A 260 2.86 19.95 25.80
C GLN A 260 2.89 20.41 24.33
N LEU A 261 1.74 20.40 23.64
CA LEU A 261 1.63 20.91 22.27
C LEU A 261 1.92 22.40 22.19
N ARG A 262 1.39 23.22 23.10
CA ARG A 262 1.69 24.66 23.17
C ARG A 262 3.18 24.93 23.37
N ARG A 263 3.84 24.18 24.25
CA ARG A 263 5.30 24.30 24.44
C ARG A 263 6.07 23.91 23.17
N ALA A 264 5.65 22.84 22.50
CA ALA A 264 6.29 22.41 21.25
C ALA A 264 6.08 23.42 20.11
N ILE A 265 4.88 23.99 19.98
CA ILE A 265 4.57 25.04 18.99
C ILE A 265 5.40 26.30 19.24
N ALA A 266 5.57 26.73 20.49
CA ALA A 266 6.36 27.90 20.81
C ALA A 266 7.84 27.80 20.34
N GLN A 267 8.36 26.60 20.20
CA GLN A 267 9.72 26.33 19.69
C GLN A 267 9.80 26.30 18.16
N THR A 268 8.68 26.35 17.44
CA THR A 268 8.66 26.38 15.98
C THR A 268 8.76 27.79 15.42
N ARG A 269 9.26 27.93 14.18
CA ARG A 269 9.38 29.23 13.52
C ARG A 269 7.99 29.77 13.16
N LEU A 270 7.68 30.97 13.60
CA LEU A 270 6.49 31.70 13.16
C LEU A 270 6.74 32.24 11.73
N LEU A 271 5.84 31.89 10.80
CA LEU A 271 5.85 32.42 9.44
C LEU A 271 4.90 33.62 9.31
N GLY A 272 3.81 33.67 10.06
CA GLY A 272 2.83 34.74 10.03
C GLY A 272 1.61 34.43 10.88
N CYS A 273 0.69 35.41 10.94
CA CYS A 273 -0.60 35.28 11.63
C CYS A 273 -1.73 35.48 10.62
N ALA A 274 -2.73 34.61 10.71
CA ALA A 274 -3.96 34.71 9.93
C ALA A 274 -4.86 35.85 10.47
N THR A 275 -5.79 36.31 9.65
CA THR A 275 -6.71 37.42 10.02
C THR A 275 -7.66 37.10 11.19
N ASP A 276 -7.83 35.80 11.47
CA ASP A 276 -8.66 35.29 12.60
C ASP A 276 -7.79 34.85 13.81
N GLY A 277 -6.54 35.31 13.86
CA GLY A 277 -5.63 35.08 14.99
C GLY A 277 -4.85 33.76 14.96
N LYS A 278 -5.13 32.85 14.01
CA LYS A 278 -4.36 31.61 13.91
C LYS A 278 -2.93 31.86 13.47
N GLN A 279 -2.01 31.10 14.04
CA GLN A 279 -0.58 31.21 13.76
C GLN A 279 -0.20 30.26 12.63
N ILE A 280 0.56 30.74 11.67
CA ILE A 280 1.14 29.92 10.58
C ILE A 280 2.60 29.65 10.97
N ARG A 281 2.96 28.39 11.10
CA ARG A 281 4.26 27.99 11.65
C ARG A 281 4.99 26.99 10.75
N LEU A 282 6.32 27.02 10.80
CA LEU A 282 7.21 26.06 10.15
C LEU A 282 7.91 25.23 11.22
N ALA A 283 7.85 23.93 11.09
CA ALA A 283 8.46 22.99 12.02
C ALA A 283 9.29 21.95 11.28
N ARG A 284 10.51 21.69 11.78
CA ARG A 284 11.29 20.51 11.48
C ARG A 284 11.32 19.64 12.73
N LEU A 285 10.74 18.46 12.65
CA LEU A 285 10.37 17.67 13.82
C LEU A 285 11.18 16.38 13.90
N GLN A 286 11.57 16.01 15.13
CA GLN A 286 12.15 14.70 15.41
C GLN A 286 11.04 13.62 15.39
N ALA A 287 11.43 12.36 15.15
CA ALA A 287 10.49 11.25 15.01
C ALA A 287 9.60 11.00 16.25
N ASP A 288 10.09 11.34 17.43
CA ASP A 288 9.41 11.21 18.73
C ASP A 288 8.69 12.48 19.19
N ALA A 289 8.80 13.59 18.44
CA ALA A 289 8.22 14.86 18.83
C ALA A 289 6.70 14.78 19.02
N PRO A 290 6.15 15.29 20.14
CA PRO A 290 4.71 15.28 20.39
C PRO A 290 3.90 15.92 19.27
N LEU A 291 4.43 16.99 18.69
CA LEU A 291 3.81 17.72 17.58
C LEU A 291 3.73 16.85 16.31
N LEU A 292 4.77 16.04 16.01
CA LEU A 292 4.76 15.14 14.87
C LEU A 292 3.75 14.00 15.07
N ARG A 293 3.63 13.48 16.28
CA ARG A 293 2.64 12.45 16.61
C ARG A 293 1.22 12.99 16.43
N GLU A 294 0.95 14.22 16.86
CA GLU A 294 -0.35 14.86 16.66
C GLU A 294 -0.65 15.10 15.18
N ILE A 295 0.32 15.56 14.40
CA ILE A 295 0.20 15.67 12.93
C ILE A 295 -0.15 14.30 12.32
N GLY A 296 0.54 13.24 12.71
CA GLY A 296 0.28 11.87 12.22
C GLY A 296 -1.12 11.36 12.59
N ARG A 297 -1.60 11.67 13.80
CA ARG A 297 -2.94 11.33 14.29
C ARG A 297 -4.02 12.06 13.48
N LEU A 298 -3.86 13.37 13.29
CA LEU A 298 -4.82 14.19 12.54
C LEU A 298 -4.84 13.83 11.04
N ARG A 299 -3.69 13.51 10.44
CA ARG A 299 -3.61 12.98 9.07
C ARG A 299 -4.45 11.72 8.93
N GLU A 300 -4.20 10.72 9.75
CA GLU A 300 -4.92 9.44 9.67
C GLU A 300 -6.43 9.63 9.90
N LEU A 301 -6.81 10.43 10.90
CA LEU A 301 -8.21 10.75 11.18
C LEU A 301 -8.89 11.45 9.98
N THR A 302 -8.22 12.43 9.38
CA THR A 302 -8.75 13.21 8.28
C THR A 302 -8.87 12.39 7.01
N PHE A 303 -7.82 11.62 6.67
CA PHE A 303 -7.80 10.78 5.47
C PHE A 303 -8.82 9.66 5.54
N ARG A 304 -9.02 9.03 6.70
CA ARG A 304 -10.10 8.02 6.88
C ARG A 304 -11.47 8.60 6.60
N LYS A 305 -11.73 9.84 7.00
CA LYS A 305 -13.05 10.49 6.77
C LYS A 305 -13.35 10.71 5.29
N VAL A 306 -12.34 10.81 4.43
CA VAL A 306 -12.51 10.95 2.97
C VAL A 306 -12.32 9.62 2.22
N GLY A 307 -12.25 8.51 2.94
CA GLY A 307 -12.12 7.17 2.34
C GLY A 307 -10.71 6.78 1.92
N GLU A 308 -9.72 7.54 2.36
CA GLU A 308 -8.28 7.31 2.21
C GLU A 308 -7.68 6.88 3.55
N GLY A 309 -6.35 6.78 3.62
CA GLY A 309 -5.62 6.54 4.86
C GLY A 309 -5.00 5.15 4.96
N THR A 310 -4.06 5.04 5.90
CA THR A 310 -3.21 3.86 6.04
C THR A 310 -3.84 2.76 6.90
N GLY A 311 -4.91 3.06 7.65
CA GLY A 311 -5.52 2.18 8.63
C GLY A 311 -4.67 1.99 9.90
N ARG A 312 -3.67 2.86 10.13
CA ARG A 312 -2.80 2.87 11.32
C ARG A 312 -3.31 3.87 12.34
N ASP A 313 -2.75 3.84 13.54
CA ASP A 313 -3.05 4.84 14.56
C ASP A 313 -2.48 6.23 14.19
N LEU A 314 -1.37 6.25 13.48
CA LEU A 314 -0.66 7.45 13.01
C LEU A 314 -0.28 7.30 11.52
N ASP A 315 -0.55 8.30 10.68
CA ASP A 315 0.03 8.41 9.33
C ASP A 315 1.38 9.12 9.40
N LEU A 316 2.41 8.35 9.73
CA LEU A 316 3.81 8.78 9.71
C LEU A 316 4.62 7.85 8.82
N ASP A 317 5.62 8.40 8.14
CA ASP A 317 6.53 7.67 7.29
C ASP A 317 7.99 8.18 7.43
N ARG A 318 8.92 7.52 6.74
CA ARG A 318 10.36 7.86 6.80
C ARG A 318 10.68 9.29 6.36
N TYR A 319 9.83 9.90 5.54
CA TYR A 319 10.04 11.24 5.01
C TYR A 319 9.78 12.31 6.07
N ASP A 320 8.95 12.04 7.07
CA ASP A 320 8.68 12.96 8.18
C ASP A 320 9.95 13.27 9.00
N ALA A 321 10.98 12.43 8.96
CA ALA A 321 12.24 12.63 9.68
C ALA A 321 13.11 13.77 9.10
N TYR A 322 12.90 14.16 7.84
CA TYR A 322 13.73 15.18 7.19
C TYR A 322 12.97 16.21 6.35
N TYR A 323 11.68 16.02 6.15
CA TYR A 323 10.80 17.04 5.60
C TYR A 323 10.42 18.04 6.69
N GLU A 324 10.01 19.23 6.27
CA GLU A 324 9.47 20.26 7.14
C GLU A 324 7.94 20.25 7.08
N HIS A 325 7.32 20.85 8.09
CA HIS A 325 5.87 20.94 8.21
C HIS A 325 5.45 22.38 8.33
N ILE A 326 4.66 22.87 7.34
CA ILE A 326 3.92 24.12 7.46
C ILE A 326 2.60 23.78 8.10
N LEU A 327 2.27 24.42 9.22
CA LEU A 327 1.06 24.13 9.99
C LEU A 327 0.35 25.41 10.40
N VAL A 328 -0.97 25.30 10.55
CA VAL A 328 -1.83 26.34 11.10
C VAL A 328 -2.21 25.91 12.51
N TRP A 329 -1.82 26.72 13.47
CA TRP A 329 -2.08 26.53 14.88
C TRP A 329 -3.19 27.46 15.36
N ASP A 330 -4.19 26.94 16.02
CA ASP A 330 -5.26 27.69 16.69
C ASP A 330 -4.96 27.70 18.20
N ASP A 331 -4.59 28.86 18.71
CA ASP A 331 -4.05 28.96 20.07
C ASP A 331 -5.12 28.86 21.15
N GLU A 332 -6.33 29.37 20.89
CA GLU A 332 -7.43 29.34 21.87
C GLU A 332 -7.80 27.89 22.23
N PRO A 333 -8.18 27.01 21.28
CA PRO A 333 -8.41 25.60 21.57
C PRO A 333 -7.10 24.80 21.80
N GLY A 334 -5.95 25.35 21.44
CA GLY A 334 -4.65 24.68 21.57
C GLY A 334 -4.50 23.47 20.66
N CYS A 335 -4.80 23.61 19.37
CA CYS A 335 -4.79 22.51 18.40
C CYS A 335 -4.30 22.92 17.00
N ILE A 336 -3.97 21.92 16.19
CA ILE A 336 -3.57 22.09 14.79
C ILE A 336 -4.83 22.10 13.91
N ALA A 337 -5.05 23.22 13.19
CA ALA A 337 -6.14 23.34 12.23
C ALA A 337 -5.85 22.65 10.89
N GLY A 338 -4.58 22.48 10.53
CA GLY A 338 -4.15 21.79 9.32
C GLY A 338 -2.64 21.84 9.13
N ALA A 339 -2.10 21.04 8.22
CA ALA A 339 -0.69 21.07 7.89
C ALA A 339 -0.40 20.62 6.45
N TYR A 340 0.77 21.05 5.93
CA TYR A 340 1.43 20.54 4.74
C TYR A 340 2.81 20.02 5.10
N ARG A 341 3.21 18.92 4.49
CA ARG A 341 4.58 18.44 4.52
C ARG A 341 5.30 18.95 3.28
N VAL A 342 6.48 19.56 3.45
CA VAL A 342 7.24 20.21 2.38
C VAL A 342 8.71 19.83 2.43
N ALA A 343 9.36 19.79 1.26
CA ALA A 343 10.81 19.65 1.17
C ALA A 343 11.35 20.31 -0.08
N ARG A 344 12.46 21.02 0.01
CA ARG A 344 13.17 21.56 -1.16
C ARG A 344 13.84 20.43 -1.92
N GLY A 345 13.59 20.35 -3.23
CA GLY A 345 14.15 19.32 -4.07
C GLY A 345 15.67 19.29 -4.07
N ALA A 346 16.33 20.46 -4.13
CA ALA A 346 17.79 20.56 -4.07
C ALA A 346 18.37 19.85 -2.82
N ASP A 347 17.79 20.10 -1.65
CA ASP A 347 18.30 19.54 -0.39
C ASP A 347 18.09 18.02 -0.33
N VAL A 348 16.94 17.55 -0.79
CA VAL A 348 16.62 16.12 -0.81
C VAL A 348 17.50 15.39 -1.80
N LEU A 349 17.64 15.91 -3.02
CA LEU A 349 18.46 15.30 -4.07
C LEU A 349 19.94 15.25 -3.67
N ALA A 350 20.47 16.32 -3.07
CA ALA A 350 21.87 16.36 -2.63
C ALA A 350 22.16 15.33 -1.52
N ARG A 351 21.21 15.05 -0.62
CA ARG A 351 21.41 14.17 0.54
C ARG A 351 21.02 12.72 0.32
N PHE A 352 19.99 12.48 -0.48
CA PHE A 352 19.33 11.18 -0.58
C PHE A 352 19.09 10.73 -2.03
N GLY A 353 19.45 11.55 -3.03
CA GLY A 353 19.11 11.31 -4.43
C GLY A 353 17.60 11.31 -4.69
N LEU A 354 17.19 10.84 -5.87
CA LEU A 354 15.76 10.74 -6.24
C LEU A 354 14.95 9.90 -5.26
N GLY A 355 15.53 8.84 -4.68
CA GLY A 355 14.86 7.98 -3.70
C GLY A 355 14.47 8.67 -2.39
N GLY A 356 15.00 9.88 -2.13
CA GLY A 356 14.62 10.73 -1.01
C GLY A 356 13.31 11.48 -1.23
N LEU A 357 12.81 11.60 -2.45
CA LEU A 357 11.53 12.22 -2.72
C LEU A 357 10.37 11.25 -2.44
N TYR A 358 9.32 11.75 -1.79
CA TYR A 358 8.12 10.95 -1.53
C TYR A 358 7.45 10.49 -2.83
N THR A 359 7.34 11.39 -3.82
CA THR A 359 6.76 11.07 -5.12
C THR A 359 7.54 9.99 -5.88
N ALA A 360 8.83 9.82 -5.63
CA ALA A 360 9.63 8.74 -6.23
C ALA A 360 9.20 7.33 -5.78
N ALA A 361 8.40 7.21 -4.72
CA ALA A 361 7.78 5.94 -4.34
C ALA A 361 6.72 5.47 -5.36
N PHE A 362 6.08 6.40 -6.08
CA PHE A 362 4.97 6.15 -7.01
C PHE A 362 5.34 6.39 -8.47
N PHE A 363 6.34 7.25 -8.70
CA PHE A 363 6.72 7.68 -10.04
C PHE A 363 8.21 7.43 -10.29
N ARG A 364 8.55 7.20 -11.57
CA ARG A 364 9.93 7.21 -12.05
C ARG A 364 10.11 8.52 -12.80
N PHE A 365 11.17 9.24 -12.50
CA PHE A 365 11.54 10.48 -13.15
C PHE A 365 12.63 10.20 -14.18
N ALA A 366 12.53 10.85 -15.33
CA ALA A 366 13.61 10.89 -16.32
C ALA A 366 14.72 11.84 -15.85
N ASP A 367 15.91 11.69 -16.41
CA ASP A 367 17.05 12.54 -16.08
C ASP A 367 16.77 14.03 -16.36
N ASP A 368 16.00 14.32 -17.41
CA ASP A 368 15.57 15.69 -17.78
C ASP A 368 14.62 16.33 -16.75
N ALA A 369 13.99 15.53 -15.89
CA ALA A 369 13.17 16.05 -14.78
C ALA A 369 14.02 16.51 -13.59
N VAL A 370 15.25 15.99 -13.43
CA VAL A 370 16.07 16.22 -12.23
C VAL A 370 16.36 17.73 -12.01
N PRO A 371 16.74 18.54 -13.02
CA PRO A 371 16.92 19.97 -12.82
C PRO A 371 15.65 20.70 -12.35
N ARG A 372 14.48 20.30 -12.83
CA ARG A 372 13.20 20.87 -12.41
C ARG A 372 12.86 20.47 -10.98
N LEU A 373 13.08 19.20 -10.60
CA LEU A 373 12.91 18.73 -9.24
C LEU A 373 13.88 19.46 -8.27
N ALA A 374 15.12 19.69 -8.68
CA ALA A 374 16.10 20.43 -7.89
C ALA A 374 15.70 21.89 -7.69
N ALA A 375 15.19 22.56 -8.75
CA ALA A 375 14.63 23.92 -8.67
C ALA A 375 13.21 23.96 -8.09
N GLY A 376 12.73 22.87 -7.50
CA GLY A 376 11.38 22.74 -7.01
C GLY A 376 11.27 22.44 -5.51
N MET A 377 10.03 22.47 -5.03
CA MET A 377 9.65 22.07 -3.69
C MET A 377 8.56 21.00 -3.77
N GLU A 378 8.79 19.87 -3.12
CA GLU A 378 7.79 18.83 -3.00
C GLU A 378 6.77 19.17 -1.90
N LEU A 379 5.48 19.07 -2.26
CA LEU A 379 4.34 19.23 -1.36
C LEU A 379 3.65 17.88 -1.17
N GLY A 380 3.25 17.57 0.06
CA GLY A 380 2.53 16.34 0.31
C GLY A 380 1.84 16.32 1.67
N ARG A 381 1.08 15.26 1.91
CA ARG A 381 0.41 15.01 3.19
C ARG A 381 -0.38 16.21 3.71
N SER A 382 -1.03 16.96 2.79
CA SER A 382 -1.86 18.10 3.15
C SER A 382 -3.16 17.64 3.81
N PHE A 383 -3.52 18.28 4.90
CA PHE A 383 -4.82 18.08 5.52
C PHE A 383 -5.30 19.34 6.21
N VAL A 384 -6.62 19.45 6.35
CA VAL A 384 -7.31 20.37 7.25
C VAL A 384 -8.12 19.48 8.20
N ALA A 385 -7.92 19.67 9.51
CA ALA A 385 -8.63 18.88 10.51
C ALA A 385 -10.16 19.02 10.33
N PRO A 386 -10.94 17.95 10.54
CA PRO A 386 -12.37 17.95 10.23
C PRO A 386 -13.18 19.06 10.88
N GLU A 387 -12.76 19.50 12.05
CA GLU A 387 -13.39 20.59 12.81
C GLU A 387 -13.23 21.96 12.10
N TYR A 388 -12.27 22.06 11.19
CA TYR A 388 -11.95 23.26 10.40
C TYR A 388 -12.38 23.16 8.92
N TRP A 389 -13.12 22.12 8.53
CA TRP A 389 -13.65 22.02 7.18
C TRP A 389 -14.62 23.17 6.88
N GLY A 390 -14.52 23.73 5.68
CA GLY A 390 -15.29 24.91 5.30
C GLY A 390 -14.71 26.24 5.81
N SER A 391 -13.64 26.20 6.64
CA SER A 391 -12.94 27.40 7.09
C SER A 391 -11.88 27.87 6.07
N ARG A 392 -11.16 28.95 6.41
CA ARG A 392 -10.05 29.47 5.62
C ARG A 392 -8.71 28.76 5.86
N SER A 393 -8.68 27.67 6.62
CA SER A 393 -7.44 27.02 7.04
C SER A 393 -6.57 26.55 5.85
N LEU A 394 -7.18 26.07 4.76
CA LEU A 394 -6.44 25.74 3.54
C LEU A 394 -5.77 26.96 2.90
N ASP A 395 -6.44 28.10 2.90
CA ASP A 395 -5.89 29.36 2.41
C ASP A 395 -4.73 29.85 3.28
N TYR A 396 -4.82 29.69 4.60
CA TYR A 396 -3.72 30.03 5.54
C TYR A 396 -2.50 29.13 5.34
N LEU A 397 -2.71 27.84 5.05
CA LEU A 397 -1.62 26.93 4.67
C LEU A 397 -0.90 27.43 3.41
N TRP A 398 -1.65 27.92 2.41
CA TRP A 398 -1.08 28.52 1.20
C TRP A 398 -0.35 29.85 1.47
N GLN A 399 -0.80 30.66 2.40
CA GLN A 399 -0.04 31.82 2.87
C GLN A 399 1.29 31.38 3.50
N GLY A 400 1.29 30.30 4.28
CA GLY A 400 2.50 29.71 4.82
C GLY A 400 3.48 29.19 3.76
N ILE A 401 2.96 28.54 2.71
CA ILE A 401 3.76 28.15 1.54
C ILE A 401 4.36 29.40 0.89
N GLY A 402 3.60 30.47 0.73
CA GLY A 402 4.07 31.73 0.17
C GLY A 402 5.21 32.34 0.98
N GLN A 403 5.08 32.43 2.31
CA GLN A 403 6.15 32.91 3.20
C GLN A 403 7.41 32.01 3.14
N TYR A 404 7.22 30.70 3.01
CA TYR A 404 8.33 29.77 2.82
C TYR A 404 9.06 30.04 1.49
N LEU A 405 8.32 30.27 0.40
CA LEU A 405 8.88 30.56 -0.92
C LEU A 405 9.62 31.92 -0.96
N GLN A 406 9.13 32.94 -0.26
CA GLN A 406 9.83 34.23 -0.13
C GLN A 406 11.21 34.07 0.53
N ALA A 407 11.31 33.15 1.51
CA ALA A 407 12.59 32.83 2.15
C ALA A 407 13.49 31.95 1.26
N HIS A 408 12.97 31.38 0.17
CA HIS A 408 13.68 30.47 -0.73
C HIS A 408 13.43 30.84 -2.20
N PRO A 409 13.94 31.99 -2.68
CA PRO A 409 13.62 32.54 -4.01
C PRO A 409 14.13 31.67 -5.19
N GLY A 410 15.01 30.72 -4.94
CA GLY A 410 15.46 29.74 -5.95
C GLY A 410 14.46 28.64 -6.26
N VAL A 411 13.33 28.55 -5.55
CA VAL A 411 12.28 27.57 -5.83
C VAL A 411 11.37 28.13 -6.93
N ARG A 412 11.37 27.48 -8.07
CA ARG A 412 10.52 27.80 -9.22
C ARG A 412 9.32 26.89 -9.36
N TYR A 413 9.45 25.60 -9.03
CA TYR A 413 8.41 24.60 -9.23
C TYR A 413 7.85 24.10 -7.91
N LEU A 414 6.53 23.90 -7.85
CA LEU A 414 5.92 23.06 -6.82
C LEU A 414 5.48 21.76 -7.44
N TYR A 415 5.76 20.64 -6.80
CA TYR A 415 5.32 19.34 -7.30
C TYR A 415 4.88 18.43 -6.15
N GLY A 416 4.05 17.44 -6.48
CA GLY A 416 3.58 16.49 -5.47
C GLY A 416 2.54 15.53 -6.02
N ALA A 417 2.24 14.50 -5.23
CA ALA A 417 1.15 13.60 -5.51
C ALA A 417 -0.13 14.14 -4.90
N VAL A 418 -1.16 14.30 -5.72
CA VAL A 418 -2.51 14.68 -5.27
C VAL A 418 -3.47 13.53 -5.51
N SER A 419 -4.21 13.13 -4.46
CA SER A 419 -5.05 11.94 -4.47
C SER A 419 -6.48 12.20 -4.92
N ILE A 420 -7.05 11.20 -5.60
CA ILE A 420 -8.49 10.98 -5.78
C ILE A 420 -8.80 9.73 -4.96
N SER A 421 -9.70 9.83 -3.98
CA SER A 421 -10.08 8.67 -3.18
C SER A 421 -10.69 7.57 -4.06
N ALA A 422 -10.19 6.33 -3.93
CA ALA A 422 -10.76 5.19 -4.62
C ALA A 422 -12.06 4.67 -3.98
N SER A 423 -12.56 5.35 -2.95
CA SER A 423 -13.89 5.09 -2.37
C SER A 423 -15.04 5.61 -3.24
N ILE A 424 -14.77 6.57 -4.14
CA ILE A 424 -15.77 7.03 -5.13
C ILE A 424 -15.94 5.99 -6.25
N PRO A 425 -17.05 6.02 -7.02
CA PRO A 425 -17.24 5.12 -8.15
C PRO A 425 -16.07 5.16 -9.13
N ARG A 426 -15.67 3.99 -9.63
CA ARG A 426 -14.55 3.87 -10.59
C ARG A 426 -14.72 4.76 -11.81
N GLU A 427 -15.94 4.85 -12.34
CA GLU A 427 -16.29 5.70 -13.46
C GLU A 427 -16.05 7.18 -13.15
N ALA A 428 -16.31 7.62 -11.93
CA ALA A 428 -16.00 8.99 -11.50
C ALA A 428 -14.48 9.26 -11.48
N CYS A 429 -13.67 8.27 -11.04
CA CYS A 429 -12.21 8.38 -11.14
C CYS A 429 -11.76 8.46 -12.61
N ASP A 430 -12.34 7.63 -13.49
CA ASP A 430 -12.03 7.62 -14.92
C ASP A 430 -12.30 8.99 -15.55
N TYR A 431 -13.45 9.61 -15.24
CA TYR A 431 -13.81 10.95 -15.73
C TYR A 431 -12.88 12.04 -15.22
N LEU A 432 -12.51 12.00 -13.94
CA LEU A 432 -11.56 12.94 -13.35
C LEU A 432 -10.19 12.83 -14.03
N VAL A 433 -9.64 11.63 -14.13
CA VAL A 433 -8.33 11.42 -14.75
C VAL A 433 -8.34 11.83 -16.23
N ALA A 434 -9.40 11.50 -16.96
CA ALA A 434 -9.52 11.90 -18.38
C ALA A 434 -9.55 13.41 -18.55
N TYR A 435 -10.36 14.13 -17.75
CA TYR A 435 -10.44 15.58 -17.79
C TYR A 435 -9.08 16.24 -17.51
N TYR A 436 -8.41 15.82 -16.41
CA TYR A 436 -7.14 16.43 -16.04
C TYR A 436 -5.99 16.06 -16.99
N ARG A 437 -6.02 14.87 -17.60
CA ARG A 437 -5.08 14.52 -18.67
C ARG A 437 -5.30 15.37 -19.93
N HIS A 438 -6.54 15.65 -20.29
CA HIS A 438 -6.87 16.39 -21.50
C HIS A 438 -6.51 17.88 -21.39
N PHE A 439 -6.93 18.53 -20.29
CA PHE A 439 -6.77 20.00 -20.15
C PHE A 439 -5.50 20.43 -19.41
N TYR A 440 -4.94 19.54 -18.61
CA TYR A 440 -3.77 19.81 -17.76
C TYR A 440 -2.67 18.76 -17.92
N GLY A 441 -2.68 17.99 -18.99
CA GLY A 441 -1.62 17.02 -19.27
C GLY A 441 -0.29 17.74 -19.54
N GLY A 442 0.77 17.28 -18.87
CA GLY A 442 2.13 17.74 -19.06
C GLY A 442 2.95 16.80 -19.93
N ASP A 443 4.25 17.07 -19.99
CA ASP A 443 5.18 16.23 -20.72
C ASP A 443 5.36 14.88 -20.02
N THR A 444 4.80 13.85 -20.62
CA THR A 444 4.86 12.46 -20.10
C THR A 444 6.26 11.84 -20.22
N ALA A 445 7.20 12.48 -20.93
CA ALA A 445 8.59 12.04 -20.97
C ALA A 445 9.32 12.34 -19.64
N LEU A 446 8.89 13.35 -18.88
CA LEU A 446 9.53 13.73 -17.61
C LEU A 446 9.30 12.74 -16.47
N ALA A 447 8.13 12.09 -16.45
CA ALA A 447 7.81 11.13 -15.39
C ALA A 447 6.79 10.08 -15.84
N CYS A 448 6.94 8.86 -15.35
CA CYS A 448 5.96 7.80 -15.54
C CYS A 448 5.58 7.14 -14.20
N ALA A 449 4.34 6.69 -14.09
CA ALA A 449 3.87 6.00 -12.90
C ALA A 449 4.49 4.59 -12.79
N ARG A 450 4.89 4.17 -11.59
CA ARG A 450 5.34 2.79 -11.32
C ARG A 450 4.20 1.78 -11.43
N GLN A 451 3.00 2.20 -11.04
CA GLN A 451 1.74 1.47 -11.20
C GLN A 451 0.75 2.41 -11.90
N PRO A 452 0.74 2.45 -13.26
CA PRO A 452 -0.11 3.38 -13.99
C PRO A 452 -1.59 3.16 -13.72
N TYR A 453 -2.34 4.26 -13.58
CA TYR A 453 -3.79 4.16 -13.55
C TYR A 453 -4.33 3.81 -14.94
N VAL A 454 -5.08 2.71 -15.02
CA VAL A 454 -5.73 2.24 -16.23
C VAL A 454 -7.23 2.47 -16.10
N PRO A 455 -7.84 3.35 -16.91
CA PRO A 455 -9.28 3.55 -16.92
C PRO A 455 -10.04 2.25 -17.26
N ALA A 456 -11.19 2.03 -16.64
CA ALA A 456 -12.06 0.90 -16.92
C ALA A 456 -13.24 1.27 -17.83
N SER A 457 -13.62 2.54 -17.84
CA SER A 457 -14.74 3.09 -18.62
C SER A 457 -14.23 4.00 -19.74
N ALA A 458 -15.01 4.11 -20.80
CA ALA A 458 -14.76 5.14 -21.82
C ALA A 458 -14.93 6.54 -21.19
N ALA A 459 -13.92 7.38 -21.37
CA ALA A 459 -14.00 8.76 -20.92
C ALA A 459 -15.00 9.57 -21.76
N PRO A 460 -15.59 10.63 -21.19
CA PRO A 460 -16.31 11.61 -21.99
C PRO A 460 -15.40 12.18 -23.08
N ASP A 461 -15.94 12.37 -24.27
CA ASP A 461 -15.23 13.08 -25.32
C ASP A 461 -15.24 14.58 -25.00
N PHE A 462 -14.06 15.15 -24.80
CA PHE A 462 -13.85 16.57 -24.56
C PHE A 462 -13.42 17.33 -25.82
N SER A 463 -13.34 16.66 -26.98
CA SER A 463 -12.94 17.26 -28.25
C SER A 463 -13.84 18.42 -28.62
N GLY A 464 -13.25 19.55 -28.99
CA GLY A 464 -13.98 20.76 -29.38
C GLY A 464 -14.61 21.55 -28.21
N GLN A 465 -14.39 21.14 -26.95
CA GLN A 465 -14.84 21.91 -25.80
C GLN A 465 -13.70 22.72 -25.20
N ASP A 466 -14.02 23.90 -24.68
CA ASP A 466 -13.11 24.64 -23.83
C ASP A 466 -13.08 24.02 -22.39
N ALA A 467 -12.03 24.30 -21.64
CA ALA A 467 -11.85 23.75 -20.30
C ALA A 467 -13.02 24.08 -19.36
N SER A 468 -13.66 25.26 -19.51
CA SER A 468 -14.78 25.69 -18.66
C SER A 468 -16.06 24.91 -18.97
N GLY A 469 -16.38 24.72 -20.25
CA GLY A 469 -17.54 23.93 -20.69
C GLY A 469 -17.39 22.46 -20.31
N ALA A 470 -16.21 21.89 -20.58
CA ALA A 470 -15.88 20.52 -20.19
C ALA A 470 -15.92 20.32 -18.65
N PHE A 471 -15.51 21.33 -17.87
CA PHE A 471 -15.61 21.26 -16.40
C PHE A 471 -17.05 21.24 -15.89
N LYS A 472 -17.96 21.97 -16.56
CA LYS A 472 -19.40 21.91 -16.23
C LYS A 472 -19.96 20.52 -16.53
N LEU A 473 -19.58 19.92 -17.68
CA LEU A 473 -19.96 18.55 -18.04
C LEU A 473 -19.41 17.55 -17.03
N LEU A 474 -18.13 17.64 -16.68
CA LEU A 474 -17.51 16.80 -15.66
C LEU A 474 -18.29 16.86 -14.34
N ARG A 475 -18.57 18.06 -13.84
CA ARG A 475 -19.33 18.24 -12.58
C ARG A 475 -20.71 17.60 -12.64
N SER A 476 -21.42 17.75 -13.77
CA SER A 476 -22.74 17.13 -13.96
C SER A 476 -22.65 15.61 -13.92
N ARG A 477 -21.67 15.01 -14.60
CA ARG A 477 -21.45 13.56 -14.63
C ARG A 477 -21.07 13.03 -13.24
N LEU A 478 -20.17 13.71 -12.54
CA LEU A 478 -19.79 13.34 -11.18
C LEU A 478 -20.97 13.41 -10.20
N ALA A 479 -21.80 14.45 -10.29
CA ALA A 479 -22.98 14.58 -9.45
C ALA A 479 -23.98 13.43 -9.66
N GLY A 480 -24.17 12.98 -10.93
CA GLY A 480 -24.96 11.78 -11.24
C GLY A 480 -24.42 10.48 -10.64
N LEU A 481 -23.12 10.43 -10.35
CA LEU A 481 -22.43 9.29 -9.71
C LEU A 481 -22.27 9.47 -8.18
N GLY A 482 -22.86 10.53 -7.59
CA GLY A 482 -22.69 10.84 -6.17
C GLY A 482 -21.27 11.27 -5.78
N ALA A 483 -20.48 11.75 -6.75
CA ALA A 483 -19.10 12.20 -6.57
C ALA A 483 -18.93 13.70 -6.85
N SER A 484 -17.78 14.24 -6.47
CA SER A 484 -17.43 15.64 -6.75
C SER A 484 -15.95 15.76 -7.09
N VAL A 485 -15.58 16.91 -7.70
CA VAL A 485 -14.17 17.20 -7.98
C VAL A 485 -13.43 17.42 -6.65
N PRO A 486 -12.31 16.70 -6.41
CA PRO A 486 -11.52 16.89 -5.19
C PRO A 486 -11.02 18.34 -5.09
N ILE A 487 -11.09 18.91 -3.88
CA ILE A 487 -10.83 20.34 -3.65
C ILE A 487 -9.41 20.74 -4.07
N LEU A 488 -8.42 19.88 -3.83
CA LEU A 488 -7.03 20.15 -4.15
C LEU A 488 -6.76 20.16 -5.66
N TYR A 489 -7.43 19.30 -6.43
CA TYR A 489 -7.32 19.31 -7.89
C TYR A 489 -7.74 20.67 -8.47
N LYS A 490 -8.88 21.18 -7.99
CA LYS A 490 -9.33 22.52 -8.37
C LYS A 490 -8.40 23.62 -7.84
N GLN A 491 -7.99 23.53 -6.58
CA GLN A 491 -7.11 24.52 -5.94
C GLN A 491 -5.81 24.69 -6.74
N TYR A 492 -5.16 23.59 -7.09
CA TYR A 492 -3.89 23.63 -7.80
C TYR A 492 -4.01 24.16 -9.22
N THR A 493 -5.04 23.73 -9.96
CA THR A 493 -5.24 24.19 -11.35
C THR A 493 -5.73 25.64 -11.42
N ASP A 494 -6.39 26.16 -10.39
CA ASP A 494 -6.82 27.56 -10.29
C ASP A 494 -5.67 28.54 -9.93
N LEU A 495 -4.48 28.03 -9.55
CA LEU A 495 -3.34 28.88 -9.18
C LEU A 495 -2.72 29.58 -10.37
N CYS A 496 -2.62 28.89 -11.52
CA CYS A 496 -1.84 29.32 -12.66
C CYS A 496 -2.71 29.73 -13.84
N GLU A 497 -2.11 30.50 -14.73
CA GLU A 497 -2.58 30.66 -16.10
C GLU A 497 -2.49 29.31 -16.85
N PRO A 498 -3.20 29.15 -17.98
CA PRO A 498 -3.15 27.91 -18.75
C PRO A 498 -1.72 27.44 -19.06
N GLY A 499 -1.45 26.16 -18.82
CA GLY A 499 -0.13 25.55 -19.00
C GLY A 499 0.83 25.67 -17.80
N GLY A 500 0.51 26.46 -16.77
CA GLY A 500 1.35 26.59 -15.58
C GLY A 500 1.15 25.50 -14.53
N ALA A 501 0.01 24.82 -14.51
CA ALA A 501 -0.25 23.65 -13.66
C ALA A 501 -0.44 22.43 -14.58
N ARG A 502 0.33 21.36 -14.36
CA ARG A 502 0.38 20.20 -15.26
C ARG A 502 0.42 18.89 -14.50
N PHE A 503 -0.32 17.88 -14.98
CA PHE A 503 -0.25 16.51 -14.49
C PHE A 503 0.68 15.69 -15.38
N LEU A 504 1.79 15.20 -14.84
CA LEU A 504 2.80 14.45 -15.57
C LEU A 504 2.42 12.97 -15.70
N ALA A 505 1.81 12.39 -14.66
CA ALA A 505 1.40 10.99 -14.65
C ALA A 505 0.29 10.75 -13.62
N PHE A 506 -0.42 9.61 -13.76
CA PHE A 506 -1.40 9.12 -12.77
C PHE A 506 -1.05 7.69 -12.35
N ALA A 507 -0.94 7.47 -11.05
CA ALA A 507 -0.61 6.19 -10.44
C ALA A 507 -1.76 5.67 -9.57
N THR A 508 -1.81 4.37 -9.33
CA THR A 508 -2.67 3.78 -8.29
C THR A 508 -1.87 3.61 -6.99
N ASP A 509 -2.41 4.04 -5.87
CA ASP A 509 -1.89 3.73 -4.52
C ASP A 509 -2.89 2.83 -3.78
N PRO A 510 -2.69 1.50 -3.84
CA PRO A 510 -3.56 0.55 -3.15
C PRO A 510 -3.41 0.59 -1.62
N ASP A 511 -2.28 1.11 -1.10
CA ASP A 511 -2.04 1.20 0.34
C ASP A 511 -2.79 2.37 0.96
N PHE A 512 -2.99 3.45 0.19
CA PHE A 512 -3.74 4.63 0.59
C PHE A 512 -5.17 4.65 0.05
N ASN A 513 -5.52 3.66 -0.77
CA ASN A 513 -6.81 3.55 -1.46
C ASN A 513 -7.12 4.76 -2.34
N SER A 514 -6.15 5.18 -3.15
CA SER A 514 -6.25 6.38 -4.00
C SER A 514 -5.74 6.18 -5.41
N VAL A 515 -6.09 7.15 -6.27
CA VAL A 515 -5.45 7.40 -7.56
C VAL A 515 -4.69 8.71 -7.43
N ASP A 516 -3.38 8.68 -7.59
CA ASP A 516 -2.51 9.81 -7.36
C ASP A 516 -2.09 10.46 -8.69
N GLY A 517 -2.41 11.73 -8.87
CA GLY A 517 -1.90 12.55 -9.96
C GLY A 517 -0.60 13.24 -9.53
N LEU A 518 0.48 13.04 -10.28
CA LEU A 518 1.72 13.81 -10.11
C LEU A 518 1.53 15.18 -10.75
N ILE A 519 1.31 16.20 -9.94
CA ILE A 519 1.15 17.57 -10.41
C ILE A 519 2.49 18.32 -10.31
N GLU A 520 2.73 19.20 -11.28
CA GLU A 520 3.77 20.21 -11.30
C GLU A 520 3.13 21.58 -11.53
N ILE A 521 3.57 22.59 -10.76
CA ILE A 521 3.12 23.97 -10.81
C ILE A 521 4.34 24.84 -11.07
N ASP A 522 4.32 25.63 -12.16
CA ASP A 522 5.34 26.62 -12.45
C ASP A 522 4.94 27.97 -11.80
N LEU A 523 5.72 28.41 -10.82
CA LEU A 523 5.46 29.65 -10.08
C LEU A 523 5.56 30.91 -10.96
N ASP A 524 6.29 30.84 -12.09
CA ASP A 524 6.35 31.96 -13.04
C ASP A 524 5.00 32.15 -13.75
N CYS A 525 4.17 31.12 -13.83
CA CYS A 525 2.85 31.14 -14.43
C CYS A 525 1.70 31.39 -13.44
N LEU A 526 2.00 31.79 -12.20
CA LEU A 526 0.95 32.12 -11.23
C LEU A 526 0.10 33.29 -11.74
N ARG A 527 -1.23 33.17 -11.60
CA ARG A 527 -2.16 34.26 -11.86
C ARG A 527 -1.83 35.48 -11.01
N PRO A 528 -1.91 36.71 -11.56
CA PRO A 528 -1.54 37.94 -10.83
C PRO A 528 -2.19 38.04 -9.43
N ALA A 529 -3.47 37.76 -9.34
CA ALA A 529 -4.21 37.80 -8.07
C ALA A 529 -3.70 36.76 -7.04
N LYS A 530 -3.26 35.57 -7.51
CA LYS A 530 -2.69 34.54 -6.64
C LYS A 530 -1.26 34.86 -6.23
N ARG A 531 -0.46 35.41 -7.16
CA ARG A 531 0.89 35.89 -6.86
C ARG A 531 0.85 36.99 -5.80
N GLN A 532 -0.04 37.98 -5.97
CA GLN A 532 -0.23 39.05 -4.97
C GLN A 532 -0.69 38.48 -3.61
N ARG A 533 -1.63 37.54 -3.63
CA ARG A 533 -2.19 36.96 -2.39
C ARG A 533 -1.19 36.12 -1.61
N TYR A 534 -0.36 35.33 -2.27
CA TYR A 534 0.49 34.35 -1.60
C TYR A 534 1.99 34.71 -1.57
N LEU A 535 2.49 35.48 -2.55
CA LEU A 535 3.90 35.80 -2.65
C LEU A 535 4.26 37.26 -2.36
N MET A 536 3.28 38.18 -2.33
CA MET A 536 3.55 39.62 -2.14
C MET A 536 2.91 40.19 -0.85
N GLN A 537 2.28 39.38 -0.02
CA GLN A 537 1.82 39.88 1.27
C GLN A 537 3.03 40.04 2.20
N ASP A 538 3.31 41.26 2.61
CA ASP A 538 4.21 41.54 3.71
C ASP A 538 3.70 40.80 4.94
N GLY A 539 4.46 39.84 5.42
CA GLY A 539 4.15 39.12 6.65
C GLY A 539 4.11 40.13 7.79
N ARG A 540 2.95 40.65 8.13
CA ARG A 540 2.77 41.41 9.37
C ARG A 540 2.99 40.43 10.51
N VAL A 541 4.24 40.30 10.93
CA VAL A 541 4.55 39.81 12.27
C VAL A 541 4.20 40.98 13.19
N PRO A 542 3.25 40.86 14.12
CA PRO A 542 3.11 41.85 15.18
C PRO A 542 4.41 41.92 15.94
N ALA A 543 4.91 43.15 16.15
CA ALA A 543 6.09 43.42 16.95
C ALA A 543 5.97 42.88 18.36
#